data_313e2094ee64eb98ac871b3bdf387ef7
#
_entry.id   313e2094ee64eb98ac871b3bdf387ef7
#
_cell.length_a   1.000
_cell.length_b   1.000
_cell.length_c   1.000
_cell.angle_alpha   90.00
_cell.angle_beta   90.00
_cell.angle_gamma   90.00
#
_symmetry.space_group_name_H-M   'P 1'
#
loop_
_entity.id
_entity.type
_entity.pdbx_description
1 polymer ?
#
loop_
_entity_poly.entity_id
_entity_poly.type
_entity_poly.pdbx_seq_one_letter_code
_entity_poly.pdbx_strand_id
1 'polypeptide(L)'
;MRVVFSNRAYASVLAETTEKIKTETGGLFLGTVQDDTWYIIEAIDPGPKSIFEVAYFEYDQKYTQHLINKIANLYDKQLTLIGLWHRHPGSFDQFSSTDDGTNAKYASMRKEGAISALVNIDPTFRITMYQVDRPCRYRKIAYDVGDNLIPDEFLKFKTPERFYSIMDNILYPSATSRTSTDGYHKSVSLASFMKFILPQIKDEECTDVETNNLLGDEST
;
A
#
# COMPACT_ATOMS: atom_id res chain seq x y z
N MET A 1 5.05 -5.61 -24.45
CA MET A 1 4.41 -5.05 -23.25
C MET A 1 4.30 -6.12 -22.16
N ARG A 2 4.72 -5.82 -20.94
CA ARG A 2 4.61 -6.69 -19.75
C ARG A 2 4.43 -5.85 -18.48
N VAL A 3 4.03 -6.49 -17.39
CA VAL A 3 3.96 -5.88 -16.06
C VAL A 3 4.97 -6.56 -15.14
N VAL A 4 5.63 -5.81 -14.29
CA VAL A 4 6.51 -6.33 -13.24
C VAL A 4 6.09 -5.73 -11.91
N PHE A 5 5.72 -6.59 -10.98
CA PHE A 5 5.46 -6.20 -9.59
C PHE A 5 6.75 -6.24 -8.77
N SER A 6 6.95 -5.25 -7.92
CA SER A 6 7.84 -5.42 -6.78
C SER A 6 7.27 -6.48 -5.83
N ASN A 7 8.14 -7.13 -5.07
CA ASN A 7 7.71 -8.07 -4.03
C ASN A 7 6.77 -7.41 -3.03
N ARG A 8 7.03 -6.16 -2.70
CA ARG A 8 6.23 -5.36 -1.77
C ARG A 8 4.83 -5.06 -2.31
N ALA A 9 4.73 -4.59 -3.55
CA ALA A 9 3.44 -4.30 -4.17
C ALA A 9 2.57 -5.56 -4.28
N TYR A 10 3.16 -6.69 -4.68
CA TYR A 10 2.47 -7.96 -4.77
C TYR A 10 1.96 -8.43 -3.39
N ALA A 11 2.81 -8.34 -2.36
CA ALA A 11 2.46 -8.69 -0.99
C ALA A 11 1.33 -7.80 -0.44
N SER A 12 1.31 -6.50 -0.77
CA SER A 12 0.24 -5.58 -0.36
C SER A 12 -1.11 -5.96 -0.96
N VAL A 13 -1.15 -6.32 -2.25
CA VAL A 13 -2.38 -6.82 -2.90
C VAL A 13 -2.86 -8.10 -2.25
N LEU A 14 -1.94 -9.03 -1.97
CA LEU A 14 -2.27 -10.30 -1.32
C LEU A 14 -2.83 -10.08 0.10
N ALA A 15 -2.20 -9.22 0.90
CA ALA A 15 -2.61 -8.92 2.27
C ALA A 15 -4.03 -8.35 2.32
N GLU A 16 -4.32 -7.32 1.54
CA GLU A 16 -5.64 -6.70 1.47
C GLU A 16 -6.70 -7.70 0.96
N THR A 17 -6.37 -8.48 -0.06
CA THR A 17 -7.27 -9.49 -0.62
C THR A 17 -7.64 -10.57 0.41
N THR A 18 -6.68 -11.02 1.22
CA THR A 18 -6.90 -12.04 2.24
C THR A 18 -7.65 -11.50 3.46
N GLU A 19 -7.53 -10.23 3.77
CA GLU A 19 -8.33 -9.58 4.80
C GLU A 19 -9.81 -9.48 4.40
N LYS A 20 -10.10 -9.13 3.16
CA LYS A 20 -11.46 -8.86 2.65
C LYS A 20 -12.06 -10.02 1.86
N ILE A 21 -12.05 -11.25 2.43
CA ILE A 21 -12.47 -12.47 1.71
C ILE A 21 -13.93 -12.44 1.24
N LYS A 22 -14.82 -11.77 1.97
CA LYS A 22 -16.27 -11.81 1.74
C LYS A 22 -16.83 -10.64 0.93
N THR A 23 -16.05 -9.58 0.77
CA THR A 23 -16.50 -8.34 0.14
C THR A 23 -15.61 -7.98 -1.04
N GLU A 24 -16.05 -7.05 -1.85
CA GLU A 24 -15.17 -6.37 -2.79
C GLU A 24 -14.10 -5.58 -2.04
N THR A 25 -12.95 -5.45 -2.64
CA THR A 25 -11.89 -4.54 -2.22
C THR A 25 -11.07 -4.14 -3.46
N GLY A 26 -10.15 -3.23 -3.28
CA GLY A 26 -9.31 -2.77 -4.37
C GLY A 26 -8.28 -1.78 -3.89
N GLY A 27 -7.57 -1.19 -4.83
CA GLY A 27 -6.56 -0.21 -4.54
C GLY A 27 -5.90 0.34 -5.79
N LEU A 28 -4.81 1.05 -5.60
CA LEU A 28 -4.14 1.80 -6.64
C LEU A 28 -2.71 1.34 -6.83
N PHE A 29 -2.21 1.42 -8.06
CA PHE A 29 -0.83 1.09 -8.38
C PHE A 29 -0.02 2.35 -8.62
N LEU A 30 1.08 2.48 -7.87
CA LEU A 30 2.12 3.48 -8.12
C LEU A 30 3.34 2.81 -8.75
N GLY A 31 3.91 3.51 -9.73
CA GLY A 31 5.06 2.99 -10.43
C GLY A 31 5.50 3.87 -11.58
N THR A 32 6.13 3.24 -12.55
CA THR A 32 6.63 3.90 -13.75
C THR A 32 6.43 3.02 -14.98
N VAL A 33 6.47 3.64 -16.16
CA VAL A 33 6.40 2.94 -17.45
C VAL A 33 7.66 3.27 -18.23
N GLN A 34 8.40 2.24 -18.62
CA GLN A 34 9.59 2.38 -19.44
C GLN A 34 9.70 1.21 -20.43
N ASP A 35 10.01 1.49 -21.68
CA ASP A 35 10.25 0.49 -22.73
C ASP A 35 9.17 -0.61 -22.81
N ASP A 36 7.89 -0.19 -22.88
CA ASP A 36 6.72 -1.08 -22.89
C ASP A 36 6.58 -1.98 -21.64
N THR A 37 7.32 -1.69 -20.59
CA THR A 37 7.22 -2.38 -19.31
C THR A 37 6.59 -1.46 -18.24
N TRP A 38 5.58 -1.97 -17.57
CA TRP A 38 4.91 -1.32 -16.46
C TRP A 38 5.47 -1.88 -15.16
N TYR A 39 6.21 -1.07 -14.43
CA TYR A 39 6.79 -1.43 -13.14
C TYR A 39 5.88 -0.95 -12.01
N ILE A 40 5.20 -1.88 -11.34
CA ILE A 40 4.39 -1.61 -10.15
C ILE A 40 5.30 -1.69 -8.94
N ILE A 41 5.63 -0.55 -8.38
CA ILE A 41 6.56 -0.43 -7.24
C ILE A 41 5.81 -0.50 -5.91
N GLU A 42 4.63 0.14 -5.85
CA GLU A 42 3.78 0.15 -4.67
C GLU A 42 2.34 -0.16 -5.06
N ALA A 43 1.65 -0.90 -4.20
CA ALA A 43 0.20 -1.04 -4.23
C ALA A 43 -0.37 -0.37 -2.97
N ILE A 44 -1.27 0.59 -3.20
CA ILE A 44 -1.89 1.38 -2.15
C ILE A 44 -3.18 0.68 -1.75
N ASP A 45 -3.36 0.47 -0.47
CA ASP A 45 -4.60 -0.05 0.10
C ASP A 45 -5.72 1.00 0.05
N PRO A 46 -6.98 0.58 0.18
CA PRO A 46 -8.12 1.48 0.01
C PRO A 46 -8.34 2.45 1.18
N GLY A 47 -7.81 2.13 2.35
CA GLY A 47 -7.90 2.96 3.56
C GLY A 47 -9.03 2.59 4.52
N PRO A 48 -8.95 3.06 5.77
CA PRO A 48 -9.79 2.59 6.87
C PRO A 48 -11.25 3.05 6.81
N LYS A 49 -11.57 4.07 6.03
CA LYS A 49 -12.95 4.57 5.85
C LYS A 49 -13.56 4.14 4.52
N SER A 50 -12.99 3.13 3.88
CA SER A 50 -13.52 2.56 2.66
C SER A 50 -14.83 1.82 2.91
N ILE A 51 -15.65 1.76 1.87
CA ILE A 51 -16.90 0.99 1.90
C ILE A 51 -16.64 -0.36 1.24
N PHE A 52 -16.90 -1.44 1.96
CA PHE A 52 -16.68 -2.80 1.52
C PHE A 52 -17.99 -3.58 1.56
N GLU A 53 -18.59 -3.82 0.41
CA GLU A 53 -19.81 -4.63 0.25
C GLU A 53 -19.56 -5.82 -0.68
N VAL A 54 -20.53 -6.71 -0.81
CA VAL A 54 -20.42 -7.90 -1.66
C VAL A 54 -20.34 -7.55 -3.15
N ALA A 55 -20.98 -6.45 -3.54
CA ALA A 55 -21.08 -5.98 -4.92
C ALA A 55 -20.86 -4.46 -5.06
N TYR A 56 -20.15 -3.88 -4.12
CA TYR A 56 -19.80 -2.45 -4.14
C TYR A 56 -18.55 -2.20 -3.30
N PHE A 57 -17.70 -1.35 -3.86
CA PHE A 57 -16.47 -0.92 -3.21
C PHE A 57 -16.20 0.56 -3.48
N GLU A 58 -15.84 1.29 -2.44
CA GLU A 58 -15.36 2.67 -2.56
C GLU A 58 -14.20 2.89 -1.58
N TYR A 59 -13.09 3.41 -2.08
CA TYR A 59 -11.92 3.69 -1.26
C TYR A 59 -12.02 5.05 -0.54
N ASP A 60 -11.33 5.17 0.61
CA ASP A 60 -11.16 6.43 1.33
C ASP A 60 -10.30 7.40 0.51
N GLN A 61 -10.95 8.30 -0.21
CA GLN A 61 -10.28 9.23 -1.14
C GLN A 61 -9.26 10.13 -0.43
N LYS A 62 -9.52 10.56 0.79
CA LYS A 62 -8.60 11.43 1.54
C LYS A 62 -7.36 10.68 1.96
N TYR A 63 -7.54 9.47 2.45
CA TYR A 63 -6.46 8.59 2.85
C TYR A 63 -5.59 8.21 1.65
N THR A 64 -6.20 7.69 0.59
CA THR A 64 -5.47 7.26 -0.61
C THR A 64 -4.72 8.42 -1.26
N GLN A 65 -5.32 9.60 -1.37
CA GLN A 65 -4.64 10.79 -1.91
C GLN A 65 -3.44 11.20 -1.04
N HIS A 66 -3.60 11.19 0.29
CA HIS A 66 -2.50 11.50 1.21
C HIS A 66 -1.36 10.47 1.06
N LEU A 67 -1.70 9.20 1.04
CA LEU A 67 -0.73 8.11 0.98
C LEU A 67 0.01 8.08 -0.36
N ILE A 68 -0.71 8.28 -1.48
CA ILE A 68 -0.11 8.41 -2.81
C ILE A 68 0.95 9.51 -2.82
N ASN A 69 0.59 10.71 -2.37
CA ASN A 69 1.51 11.86 -2.36
C ASN A 69 2.75 11.59 -1.49
N LYS A 70 2.53 10.99 -0.32
CA LYS A 70 3.61 10.64 0.61
C LYS A 70 4.57 9.61 0.00
N ILE A 71 4.02 8.51 -0.52
CA ILE A 71 4.83 7.40 -1.05
C ILE A 71 5.48 7.77 -2.38
N ALA A 72 4.75 8.40 -3.30
CA ALA A 72 5.32 8.80 -4.60
C ALA A 72 6.55 9.71 -4.44
N ASN A 73 6.57 10.55 -3.41
CA ASN A 73 7.68 11.46 -3.14
C ASN A 73 8.84 10.83 -2.36
N LEU A 74 8.68 9.62 -1.83
CA LEU A 74 9.72 8.92 -1.09
C LEU A 74 10.84 8.43 -2.01
N TYR A 75 10.50 8.10 -3.25
CA TYR A 75 11.45 7.51 -4.21
C TYR A 75 12.28 8.58 -4.92
N ASP A 76 13.54 8.27 -5.24
CA ASP A 76 14.44 9.14 -6.02
C ASP A 76 13.81 9.51 -7.35
N LYS A 77 13.33 8.51 -8.08
CA LYS A 77 12.48 8.71 -9.24
C LYS A 77 11.04 8.69 -8.79
N GLN A 78 10.40 9.87 -8.84
CA GLN A 78 9.02 10.03 -8.40
C GLN A 78 8.10 9.02 -9.09
N LEU A 79 7.40 8.22 -8.29
CA LEU A 79 6.39 7.31 -8.78
C LEU A 79 5.13 8.07 -9.22
N THR A 80 4.44 7.54 -10.19
CA THR A 80 3.17 8.07 -10.67
C THR A 80 2.06 7.04 -10.49
N LEU A 81 0.81 7.51 -10.47
CA LEU A 81 -0.35 6.64 -10.50
C LEU A 81 -0.44 6.02 -11.90
N ILE A 82 -0.31 4.70 -12.00
CA ILE A 82 -0.25 3.97 -13.28
C ILE A 82 -1.44 3.04 -13.50
N GLY A 83 -2.25 2.82 -12.47
CA GLY A 83 -3.41 1.95 -12.59
C GLY A 83 -4.07 1.63 -11.26
N LEU A 84 -4.91 0.62 -11.29
CA LEU A 84 -5.70 0.19 -10.15
C LEU A 84 -5.85 -1.34 -10.15
N TRP A 85 -6.32 -1.85 -9.03
CA TRP A 85 -6.72 -3.25 -8.92
C TRP A 85 -8.03 -3.36 -8.17
N HIS A 86 -8.78 -4.39 -8.50
CA HIS A 86 -10.06 -4.67 -7.93
C HIS A 86 -10.19 -6.17 -7.65
N ARG A 87 -10.83 -6.52 -6.58
CA ARG A 87 -11.14 -7.88 -6.22
C ARG A 87 -12.64 -8.09 -6.12
N HIS A 88 -13.16 -9.05 -6.89
CA HIS A 88 -14.53 -9.53 -6.75
C HIS A 88 -14.63 -10.73 -5.81
N PRO A 89 -15.66 -10.84 -4.96
CA PRO A 89 -15.94 -12.06 -4.23
C PRO A 89 -16.26 -13.21 -5.18
N GLY A 90 -15.87 -14.42 -4.79
CA GLY A 90 -16.05 -15.59 -5.65
C GLY A 90 -15.10 -15.59 -6.85
N SER A 91 -15.53 -16.19 -7.96
CA SER A 91 -14.70 -16.43 -9.14
C SER A 91 -15.07 -15.53 -10.35
N PHE A 92 -15.66 -14.37 -10.11
CA PHE A 92 -16.00 -13.43 -11.19
C PHE A 92 -14.75 -12.83 -11.82
N ASP A 93 -14.49 -13.19 -13.08
CA ASP A 93 -13.32 -12.77 -13.83
C ASP A 93 -13.62 -11.66 -14.86
N GLN A 94 -14.70 -10.91 -14.69
CA GLN A 94 -15.11 -9.83 -15.57
C GLN A 94 -15.35 -8.54 -14.78
N PHE A 95 -14.99 -7.43 -15.39
CA PHE A 95 -15.31 -6.12 -14.85
C PHE A 95 -16.81 -5.82 -15.01
N SER A 96 -17.39 -5.16 -14.04
CA SER A 96 -18.75 -4.61 -14.12
C SER A 96 -18.77 -3.32 -14.97
N SER A 97 -19.95 -2.83 -15.30
CA SER A 97 -20.08 -1.53 -15.98
C SER A 97 -19.58 -0.36 -15.15
N THR A 98 -19.65 -0.47 -13.82
CA THR A 98 -19.09 0.52 -12.89
C THR A 98 -17.55 0.51 -12.95
N ASP A 99 -16.95 -0.67 -12.98
CA ASP A 99 -15.51 -0.85 -13.14
C ASP A 99 -15.05 -0.28 -14.48
N ASP A 100 -15.80 -0.52 -15.55
CA ASP A 100 -15.51 0.02 -16.90
C ASP A 100 -15.44 1.55 -16.87
N GLY A 101 -16.40 2.20 -16.21
CA GLY A 101 -16.39 3.66 -16.03
C GLY A 101 -15.14 4.15 -15.29
N THR A 102 -14.75 3.45 -14.22
CA THR A 102 -13.56 3.74 -13.45
C THR A 102 -12.30 3.51 -14.28
N ASN A 103 -12.18 2.35 -14.93
CA ASN A 103 -11.05 2.00 -15.76
C ASN A 103 -10.87 2.99 -16.94
N ALA A 104 -11.96 3.41 -17.58
CA ALA A 104 -11.92 4.43 -18.65
C ALA A 104 -11.38 5.77 -18.15
N LYS A 105 -11.77 6.18 -16.92
CA LYS A 105 -11.27 7.40 -16.29
C LYS A 105 -9.75 7.31 -16.08
N TYR A 106 -9.26 6.21 -15.53
CA TYR A 106 -7.81 6.01 -15.30
C TYR A 106 -7.04 5.94 -16.63
N ALA A 107 -7.56 5.22 -17.61
CA ALA A 107 -6.95 5.15 -18.95
C ALA A 107 -6.87 6.52 -19.64
N SER A 108 -7.75 7.46 -19.29
CA SER A 108 -7.73 8.81 -19.87
C SER A 108 -6.64 9.71 -19.29
N MET A 109 -6.09 9.37 -18.12
CA MET A 109 -5.11 10.21 -17.41
C MET A 109 -3.73 10.19 -18.05
N ARG A 110 -3.41 9.15 -18.84
CA ARG A 110 -2.09 8.95 -19.44
C ARG A 110 -2.20 8.63 -20.93
N LYS A 111 -1.16 8.96 -21.68
CA LYS A 111 -1.08 8.66 -23.11
C LYS A 111 -1.05 7.13 -23.37
N GLU A 112 -0.35 6.42 -22.51
CA GLU A 112 -0.17 4.97 -22.58
C GLU A 112 -1.39 4.19 -22.07
N GLY A 113 -2.45 4.89 -21.63
CA GLY A 113 -3.58 4.26 -20.95
C GLY A 113 -3.31 3.99 -19.47
N ALA A 114 -3.89 2.93 -18.94
CA ALA A 114 -3.66 2.47 -17.56
C ALA A 114 -3.52 0.94 -17.54
N ILE A 115 -3.02 0.43 -16.42
CA ILE A 115 -3.14 -0.99 -16.10
C ILE A 115 -4.27 -1.19 -15.08
N SER A 116 -4.98 -2.30 -15.22
CA SER A 116 -6.01 -2.70 -14.27
C SER A 116 -5.86 -4.18 -13.97
N ALA A 117 -5.97 -4.53 -12.68
CA ALA A 117 -5.91 -5.91 -12.25
C ALA A 117 -7.24 -6.36 -11.66
N LEU A 118 -7.67 -7.56 -12.06
CA LEU A 118 -8.75 -8.27 -11.41
C LEU A 118 -8.16 -9.38 -10.55
N VAL A 119 -8.45 -9.34 -9.25
CA VAL A 119 -7.89 -10.27 -8.27
C VAL A 119 -8.98 -11.21 -7.78
N ASN A 120 -8.68 -12.49 -7.75
CA ASN A 120 -9.58 -13.54 -7.26
C ASN A 120 -8.81 -14.51 -6.35
N ILE A 121 -9.53 -15.14 -5.44
CA ILE A 121 -8.98 -16.14 -4.51
C ILE A 121 -9.61 -17.52 -4.66
N ASP A 122 -10.67 -17.63 -5.42
CA ASP A 122 -11.41 -18.87 -5.61
C ASP A 122 -11.29 -19.36 -7.08
N PRO A 123 -10.89 -20.61 -7.32
CA PRO A 123 -10.45 -21.65 -6.35
C PRO A 123 -9.04 -21.42 -5.79
N THR A 124 -8.25 -20.52 -6.35
CA THR A 124 -6.90 -20.17 -5.92
C THR A 124 -6.65 -18.68 -6.13
N PHE A 125 -5.71 -18.12 -5.37
CA PHE A 125 -5.27 -16.75 -5.58
C PHE A 125 -4.71 -16.57 -7.00
N ARG A 126 -5.23 -15.58 -7.71
CA ARG A 126 -4.79 -15.20 -9.05
C ARG A 126 -5.00 -13.72 -9.32
N ILE A 127 -4.10 -13.15 -10.06
CA ILE A 127 -4.20 -11.80 -10.60
C ILE A 127 -4.31 -11.90 -12.12
N THR A 128 -5.34 -11.30 -12.70
CA THR A 128 -5.45 -11.13 -14.15
C THR A 128 -5.17 -9.66 -14.48
N MET A 129 -4.07 -9.42 -15.19
CA MET A 129 -3.63 -8.08 -15.56
C MET A 129 -4.17 -7.68 -16.93
N TYR A 130 -4.60 -6.44 -17.01
CA TYR A 130 -5.05 -5.82 -18.25
C TYR A 130 -4.37 -4.48 -18.48
N GLN A 131 -4.00 -4.21 -19.72
CA GLN A 131 -3.85 -2.84 -20.16
C GLN A 131 -5.22 -2.34 -20.60
N VAL A 132 -5.52 -1.09 -20.25
CA VAL A 132 -6.77 -0.42 -20.61
C VAL A 132 -6.45 0.78 -21.48
N ASP A 133 -6.83 0.69 -22.77
CA ASP A 133 -6.71 1.78 -23.74
C ASP A 133 -8.00 2.61 -23.78
N ARG A 134 -7.90 3.84 -24.29
CA ARG A 134 -9.09 4.67 -24.56
C ARG A 134 -9.95 4.08 -25.68
N PRO A 135 -11.29 4.12 -25.60
CA PRO A 135 -12.11 4.67 -24.51
C PRO A 135 -12.23 3.74 -23.29
N CYS A 136 -12.14 2.43 -23.45
CA CYS A 136 -12.10 1.39 -22.43
C CYS A 136 -11.95 0.02 -23.11
N ARG A 137 -10.78 -0.22 -23.70
CA ARG A 137 -10.47 -1.51 -24.35
C ARG A 137 -9.46 -2.26 -23.52
N TYR A 138 -9.83 -3.45 -23.11
CA TYR A 138 -8.99 -4.33 -22.32
C TYR A 138 -8.12 -5.22 -23.20
N ARG A 139 -6.84 -5.26 -22.86
CA ARG A 139 -5.90 -6.23 -23.43
C ARG A 139 -5.23 -6.96 -22.28
N LYS A 140 -5.46 -8.26 -22.18
CA LYS A 140 -4.81 -9.09 -21.17
C LYS A 140 -3.30 -9.11 -21.39
N ILE A 141 -2.52 -8.93 -20.33
CA ILE A 141 -1.06 -8.91 -20.37
C ILE A 141 -0.48 -9.82 -19.29
N ALA A 142 0.70 -10.37 -19.57
CA ALA A 142 1.44 -11.16 -18.60
C ALA A 142 2.09 -10.27 -17.55
N TYR A 143 2.31 -10.84 -16.36
CA TYR A 143 3.05 -10.18 -15.29
C TYR A 143 4.09 -11.13 -14.67
N ASP A 144 5.12 -10.53 -14.11
CA ASP A 144 6.15 -11.17 -13.32
C ASP A 144 6.22 -10.50 -11.93
N VAL A 145 6.80 -11.19 -10.94
CA VAL A 145 6.98 -10.66 -9.59
C VAL A 145 8.44 -10.83 -9.18
N GLY A 146 9.07 -9.74 -8.75
CA GLY A 146 10.43 -9.80 -8.23
C GLY A 146 11.16 -8.45 -8.36
N ASP A 147 11.78 -8.02 -7.27
CA ASP A 147 12.57 -6.78 -7.24
C ASP A 147 13.79 -6.87 -8.17
N ASN A 148 14.34 -8.07 -8.37
CA ASN A 148 15.45 -8.32 -9.29
C ASN A 148 15.10 -8.14 -10.78
N LEU A 149 13.83 -7.96 -11.10
CA LEU A 149 13.33 -7.69 -12.45
C LEU A 149 13.08 -6.20 -12.69
N ILE A 150 13.28 -5.38 -11.67
CA ILE A 150 13.04 -3.94 -11.67
C ILE A 150 14.39 -3.22 -11.67
N PRO A 151 14.61 -2.21 -12.52
CA PRO A 151 15.80 -1.40 -12.44
C PRO A 151 15.99 -0.77 -11.06
N ASP A 152 17.16 -0.92 -10.47
CA ASP A 152 17.49 -0.46 -9.12
C ASP A 152 17.11 1.01 -8.87
N GLU A 153 17.21 1.83 -9.90
CA GLU A 153 16.89 3.26 -9.82
C GLU A 153 15.43 3.55 -9.49
N PHE A 154 14.49 2.61 -9.78
CA PHE A 154 13.07 2.75 -9.43
C PHE A 154 12.77 2.29 -8.00
N LEU A 155 13.69 1.56 -7.37
CA LEU A 155 13.56 1.06 -6.00
C LEU A 155 14.28 1.95 -4.97
N LYS A 156 15.11 2.90 -5.43
CA LYS A 156 15.85 3.79 -4.54
C LYS A 156 14.97 4.83 -3.89
N PHE A 157 15.17 5.00 -2.58
CA PHE A 157 14.53 6.05 -1.81
C PHE A 157 15.36 7.34 -1.82
N LYS A 158 14.68 8.48 -1.81
CA LYS A 158 15.30 9.76 -1.44
C LYS A 158 15.69 9.71 0.02
N THR A 159 16.96 9.87 0.27
CA THR A 159 17.45 10.02 1.62
C THR A 159 17.87 11.47 1.80
N PRO A 160 17.11 12.31 2.50
CA PRO A 160 17.49 13.70 2.71
C PRO A 160 18.84 13.76 3.44
N GLU A 161 19.79 14.55 2.95
CA GLU A 161 21.07 14.78 3.63
C GLU A 161 20.88 15.16 5.10
N ARG A 162 19.84 15.94 5.38
CA ARG A 162 19.46 16.32 6.73
C ARG A 162 19.07 15.11 7.61
N PHE A 163 18.55 14.05 7.03
CA PHE A 163 18.20 12.83 7.77
C PHE A 163 19.46 12.14 8.29
N TYR A 164 20.48 12.00 7.45
CA TYR A 164 21.76 11.43 7.88
C TYR A 164 22.39 12.26 9.01
N SER A 165 22.43 13.59 8.88
CA SER A 165 22.99 14.44 9.92
C SER A 165 22.23 14.36 11.25
N ILE A 166 20.91 14.20 11.21
CA ILE A 166 20.09 13.98 12.41
C ILE A 166 20.37 12.59 12.99
N MET A 167 20.42 11.55 12.16
CA MET A 167 20.70 10.19 12.61
C MET A 167 22.12 10.07 13.17
N ASP A 168 23.10 10.69 12.52
CA ASP A 168 24.49 10.74 12.99
C ASP A 168 24.57 11.43 14.35
N ASN A 169 23.85 12.52 14.57
CA ASN A 169 23.80 13.21 15.86
C ASN A 169 23.09 12.40 16.96
N ILE A 170 22.09 11.57 16.59
CA ILE A 170 21.38 10.70 17.52
C ILE A 170 22.20 9.45 17.86
N LEU A 171 22.78 8.81 16.84
CA LEU A 171 23.52 7.55 16.98
C LEU A 171 24.96 7.78 17.43
N TYR A 172 25.57 8.89 17.00
CA TYR A 172 26.94 9.27 17.31
C TYR A 172 26.99 10.73 17.77
N PRO A 173 26.46 11.04 18.98
CA PRO A 173 26.55 12.39 19.50
C PRO A 173 28.03 12.79 19.54
N SER A 174 28.37 13.86 18.78
CA SER A 174 29.73 14.29 18.59
C SER A 174 30.44 14.48 19.93
N ALA A 175 31.60 13.85 20.06
CA ALA A 175 32.44 13.82 21.24
C ALA A 175 33.15 15.16 21.54
N THR A 176 32.49 16.30 21.31
CA THR A 176 33.07 17.63 21.57
C THR A 176 33.13 18.01 23.05
N SER A 177 32.90 17.06 23.95
CA SER A 177 33.12 17.28 25.39
C SER A 177 33.54 16.03 26.15
N ARG A 178 34.49 15.25 25.64
CA ARG A 178 35.11 14.17 26.42
C ARG A 178 36.60 14.29 26.41
N THR A 179 37.10 15.00 27.43
CA THR A 179 38.41 14.73 27.99
C THR A 179 38.35 13.37 28.68
N SER A 180 39.18 12.44 28.14
CA SER A 180 39.79 11.26 28.77
C SER A 180 38.94 10.21 29.46
N THR A 181 39.31 8.96 29.07
CA THR A 181 39.26 7.69 29.81
C THR A 181 37.90 7.02 29.98
N ASP A 182 37.76 6.03 29.23
CA ASP A 182 37.27 4.68 29.36
C ASP A 182 36.33 4.25 28.22
N GLY A 183 36.83 3.28 27.45
CA GLY A 183 36.13 2.68 26.34
C GLY A 183 34.94 1.85 26.76
N TYR A 184 33.76 2.43 26.72
CA TYR A 184 32.50 1.71 26.67
C TYR A 184 31.64 2.26 25.52
N HIS A 185 31.63 1.56 24.43
CA HIS A 185 30.57 1.72 23.43
C HIS A 185 29.25 1.30 24.07
N LYS A 186 28.50 2.26 24.60
CA LYS A 186 27.09 2.01 24.93
C LYS A 186 26.32 1.90 23.61
N SER A 187 26.08 0.68 23.15
CA SER A 187 25.08 0.42 22.14
C SER A 187 23.73 0.89 22.66
N VAL A 188 23.16 1.92 22.05
CA VAL A 188 21.78 2.33 22.35
C VAL A 188 20.88 1.18 21.91
N SER A 189 20.18 0.54 22.83
CA SER A 189 19.28 -0.55 22.48
C SER A 189 18.14 -0.02 21.62
N LEU A 190 17.64 -0.85 20.69
CA LEU A 190 16.48 -0.53 19.85
C LEU A 190 15.28 -0.07 20.70
N ALA A 191 15.12 -0.63 21.91
CA ALA A 191 14.10 -0.24 22.87
C ALA A 191 14.25 1.21 23.38
N SER A 192 15.49 1.68 23.57
CA SER A 192 15.75 3.09 23.95
C SER A 192 15.49 4.05 22.78
N PHE A 193 15.77 3.61 21.57
CA PHE A 193 15.49 4.37 20.35
C PHE A 193 13.98 4.51 20.11
N MET A 194 13.22 3.43 20.29
CA MET A 194 11.76 3.43 20.13
C MET A 194 11.05 4.33 21.14
N LYS A 195 11.55 4.44 22.37
CA LYS A 195 11.02 5.37 23.39
C LYS A 195 11.17 6.84 23.00
N PHE A 196 12.11 7.17 22.13
CA PHE A 196 12.37 8.56 21.72
C PHE A 196 11.52 8.96 20.49
N ILE A 197 11.14 8.00 19.66
CA ILE A 197 10.42 8.26 18.38
C ILE A 197 8.91 8.13 18.53
N LEU A 198 8.45 7.25 19.42
CA LEU A 198 7.02 7.14 19.70
C LEU A 198 6.64 8.23 20.71
N PRO A 199 5.77 9.19 20.37
CA PRO A 199 5.14 10.03 21.37
C PRO A 199 4.49 9.09 22.39
N GLN A 200 4.63 9.39 23.67
CA GLN A 200 3.99 8.63 24.72
C GLN A 200 2.50 8.57 24.39
N ILE A 201 2.04 7.42 23.93
CA ILE A 201 0.64 7.13 23.85
C ILE A 201 0.20 7.13 25.31
N LYS A 202 -0.52 8.16 25.74
CA LYS A 202 -1.20 8.13 27.03
C LYS A 202 -2.16 6.96 26.91
N ASP A 203 -2.02 5.99 27.80
CA ASP A 203 -3.01 4.97 28.01
C ASP A 203 -4.32 5.68 28.40
N GLU A 204 -5.21 5.88 27.45
CA GLU A 204 -6.59 6.19 27.76
C GLU A 204 -7.14 4.91 28.37
N GLU A 205 -7.41 4.95 29.67
CA GLU A 205 -8.07 3.90 30.41
C GLU A 205 -9.30 3.43 29.63
N CYS A 206 -9.27 2.17 29.22
CA CYS A 206 -10.44 1.48 28.70
C CYS A 206 -11.43 1.40 29.86
N THR A 207 -12.39 2.30 29.94
CA THR A 207 -13.51 2.18 30.88
C THR A 207 -14.34 0.97 30.45
N ASP A 208 -14.31 -0.05 31.30
CA ASP A 208 -15.15 -1.23 31.19
C ASP A 208 -16.61 -0.83 31.04
N VAL A 209 -17.20 -1.17 29.89
CA VAL A 209 -18.63 -1.07 29.67
C VAL A 209 -19.27 -2.22 30.44
N GLU A 210 -19.89 -1.90 31.58
CA GLU A 210 -20.72 -2.83 32.35
C GLU A 210 -21.78 -3.44 31.45
N THR A 211 -21.69 -4.74 31.23
CA THR A 211 -22.77 -5.54 30.64
C THR A 211 -23.89 -5.71 31.65
N ASN A 212 -24.90 -4.89 31.57
CA ASN A 212 -26.12 -5.10 32.30
C ASN A 212 -26.86 -6.33 31.76
N ASN A 213 -26.82 -7.40 32.53
CA ASN A 213 -27.65 -8.58 32.39
C ASN A 213 -29.14 -8.20 32.61
N LEU A 214 -29.92 -8.18 31.55
CA LEU A 214 -31.38 -8.26 31.64
C LEU A 214 -31.79 -9.70 31.40
N LEU A 215 -31.80 -10.49 32.46
CA LEU A 215 -32.62 -11.70 32.54
C LEU A 215 -34.03 -11.25 32.97
N GLY A 216 -34.95 -11.20 32.02
CA GLY A 216 -36.37 -11.08 32.28
C GLY A 216 -36.91 -12.42 32.70
N ASP A 217 -37.50 -12.43 33.90
CA ASP A 217 -38.23 -13.54 34.50
C ASP A 217 -39.56 -13.71 33.77
N GLU A 218 -39.81 -14.87 33.18
CA GLU A 218 -41.16 -15.30 32.77
C GLU A 218 -41.76 -16.14 33.89
N SER A 219 -42.75 -15.62 34.53
CA SER A 219 -43.81 -16.45 35.22
C SER A 219 -45.04 -15.61 35.52
N THR A 220 -46.04 -15.83 34.76
CA THR A 220 -47.47 -16.19 35.02
C THR A 220 -48.33 -15.92 33.81
#